data_d814234f9575c8666683233e07048f0c
#
_entry.id   d814234f9575c8666683233e07048f0c
#
_cell.length_a   1.000
_cell.length_b   1.000
_cell.length_c   1.000
_cell.angle_alpha   90.00
_cell.angle_beta   90.00
_cell.angle_gamma   90.00
#
_symmetry.space_group_name_H-M   'P 1'
#
loop_
_entity.id
_entity.type
_entity.pdbx_description
1 polymer ?
#
loop_
_entity_poly.entity_id
_entity_poly.type
_entity_poly.pdbx_seq_one_letter_code
_entity_poly.pdbx_strand_id
1 'polypeptide(L)'
;GKLHAGKILISAEDTNIADANKRKIKHPRTYFNEATLSKIALAIRLAVFENKASFYDSDGAKLLFVDDLLVTFDMRNRIDVMNILLGYAESYQLLIFTHDRAFYNMFKNHLLDMEQHKKWKFAQIYMQGNGHQVPKIVEEKSNLDMAKKYFDENDCVASAVYLRKECEKIAKSLLELRYLCAENVVIGKIPTMSLGDLLNNLKKEFDDCKLVFNFCDLSILRKDVMNISVHDDAYTQIYRNELEKAIVIVEKLRKIKRTVICDKDELERIIFDFTISEQVTDGRRRKKKKSISFKFCFLQTFSRFVNEGNSYYQNAKVKVTSSAVIAECPNIRELTKNTILNFQDFCTLLDDKFSNVDLGECVSYNGTKLKNL
;
A
#
# COMPACT_ATOMS: atom_id res chain seq x y z
N GLY A 1 -26.94 -34.56 33.48
CA GLY A 1 -26.12 -35.37 32.59
C GLY A 1 -24.69 -34.85 32.62
N LYS A 2 -23.73 -35.71 33.02
CA LYS A 2 -22.30 -35.38 32.97
C LYS A 2 -21.90 -35.28 31.50
N LEU A 3 -21.52 -34.10 31.05
CA LEU A 3 -20.85 -33.91 29.78
C LEU A 3 -19.48 -34.57 29.85
N HIS A 4 -19.31 -35.71 29.20
CA HIS A 4 -18.00 -36.35 29.02
C HIS A 4 -17.21 -35.40 28.07
N ALA A 5 -16.10 -34.83 28.56
CA ALA A 5 -15.17 -34.09 27.74
C ALA A 5 -14.60 -35.03 26.65
N GLY A 6 -15.10 -34.89 25.42
CA GLY A 6 -14.59 -35.67 24.30
C GLY A 6 -13.12 -35.34 24.06
N LYS A 7 -12.28 -36.35 24.00
CA LYS A 7 -10.88 -36.18 23.58
C LYS A 7 -10.80 -36.21 22.07
N ILE A 8 -10.28 -35.13 21.48
CA ILE A 8 -9.96 -35.07 20.03
C ILE A 8 -8.58 -35.75 19.89
N LEU A 9 -8.53 -36.89 19.22
CA LEU A 9 -7.29 -37.56 18.84
C LEU A 9 -6.89 -37.10 17.43
N ILE A 10 -5.70 -36.49 17.34
CA ILE A 10 -5.12 -36.08 16.08
C ILE A 10 -4.08 -37.12 15.70
N SER A 11 -4.26 -37.76 14.52
CA SER A 11 -3.26 -38.63 13.92
C SER A 11 -2.61 -37.89 12.75
N ALA A 12 -1.30 -37.94 12.64
CA ALA A 12 -0.57 -37.42 11.52
C ALA A 12 0.10 -38.57 10.75
N GLU A 13 0.08 -38.47 9.43
CA GLU A 13 0.68 -39.45 8.54
C GLU A 13 1.61 -38.75 7.54
N ASP A 14 2.79 -39.33 7.31
CA ASP A 14 3.69 -38.88 6.26
C ASP A 14 3.34 -39.61 4.95
N THR A 15 2.70 -38.90 4.03
CA THR A 15 2.27 -39.43 2.75
C THR A 15 3.42 -39.75 1.79
N ASN A 16 4.63 -39.26 2.05
CA ASN A 16 5.83 -39.56 1.25
C ASN A 16 6.38 -40.95 1.53
N ILE A 17 5.97 -41.61 2.64
CA ILE A 17 6.38 -42.96 2.95
C ILE A 17 5.49 -43.95 2.19
N ALA A 18 6.10 -44.78 1.35
CA ALA A 18 5.37 -45.75 0.51
C ALA A 18 4.65 -46.84 1.36
N ASP A 19 5.25 -47.28 2.47
CA ASP A 19 4.69 -48.29 3.37
C ASP A 19 3.62 -47.68 4.29
N ALA A 20 2.36 -48.03 4.06
CA ALA A 20 1.22 -47.52 4.82
C ALA A 20 1.32 -47.74 6.32
N ASN A 21 1.97 -48.82 6.75
CA ASN A 21 2.12 -49.16 8.20
C ASN A 21 3.16 -48.25 8.89
N LYS A 22 4.07 -47.65 8.15
CA LYS A 22 5.11 -46.75 8.63
C LYS A 22 4.74 -45.28 8.52
N ARG A 23 3.65 -44.95 7.83
CA ARG A 23 3.20 -43.57 7.63
C ARG A 23 2.80 -42.86 8.92
N LYS A 24 2.29 -43.61 9.90
CA LYS A 24 1.77 -43.01 11.13
C LYS A 24 2.88 -42.43 12.01
N ILE A 25 2.80 -41.12 12.24
CA ILE A 25 3.73 -40.39 13.10
C ILE A 25 3.36 -40.64 14.56
N LYS A 26 4.20 -41.41 15.29
CA LYS A 26 3.95 -41.79 16.69
C LYS A 26 4.02 -40.60 17.65
N HIS A 27 4.90 -39.63 17.38
CA HIS A 27 5.14 -38.48 18.24
C HIS A 27 5.13 -37.19 17.41
N PRO A 28 3.96 -36.61 17.11
CA PRO A 28 3.86 -35.38 16.29
C PRO A 28 4.71 -34.21 16.82
N ARG A 29 4.87 -34.09 18.14
CA ARG A 29 5.67 -33.01 18.76
C ARG A 29 7.16 -33.09 18.46
N THR A 30 7.69 -34.26 18.17
CA THR A 30 9.11 -34.45 17.81
C THR A 30 9.33 -34.35 16.30
N TYR A 31 8.27 -34.51 15.54
CA TYR A 31 8.32 -34.47 14.07
C TYR A 31 8.07 -33.07 13.52
N PHE A 32 7.10 -32.35 14.07
CA PHE A 32 6.75 -31.00 13.63
C PHE A 32 7.47 -29.95 14.48
N ASN A 33 7.92 -28.88 13.83
CA ASN A 33 8.42 -27.71 14.54
C ASN A 33 7.27 -26.96 15.26
N GLU A 34 7.61 -26.08 16.18
CA GLU A 34 6.66 -25.36 17.04
C GLU A 34 5.66 -24.52 16.21
N ALA A 35 6.12 -23.89 15.13
CA ALA A 35 5.27 -23.11 14.23
C ALA A 35 4.20 -23.98 13.53
N THR A 36 4.57 -25.19 13.08
CA THR A 36 3.63 -26.14 12.47
C THR A 36 2.61 -26.65 13.48
N LEU A 37 3.03 -26.97 14.71
CA LEU A 37 2.12 -27.37 15.78
C LEU A 37 1.13 -26.26 16.13
N SER A 38 1.59 -25.01 16.17
CA SER A 38 0.75 -23.83 16.41
C SER A 38 -0.27 -23.61 15.29
N LYS A 39 0.10 -23.82 14.02
CA LYS A 39 -0.84 -23.79 12.90
C LYS A 39 -1.93 -24.84 13.01
N ILE A 40 -1.54 -26.09 13.33
CA ILE A 40 -2.49 -27.18 13.51
C ILE A 40 -3.45 -26.86 14.67
N ALA A 41 -2.92 -26.38 15.80
CA ALA A 41 -3.75 -25.99 16.94
C ALA A 41 -4.73 -24.86 16.60
N LEU A 42 -4.28 -23.86 15.83
CA LEU A 42 -5.13 -22.79 15.35
C LEU A 42 -6.24 -23.31 14.43
N ALA A 43 -5.89 -24.13 13.43
CA ALA A 43 -6.86 -24.68 12.48
C ALA A 43 -7.96 -25.47 13.20
N ILE A 44 -7.57 -26.29 14.21
CA ILE A 44 -8.53 -27.04 15.02
C ILE A 44 -9.44 -26.10 15.82
N ARG A 45 -8.88 -25.06 16.45
CA ARG A 45 -9.67 -24.08 17.21
C ARG A 45 -10.67 -23.36 16.33
N LEU A 46 -10.26 -22.93 15.13
CA LEU A 46 -11.14 -22.26 14.17
C LEU A 46 -12.24 -23.22 13.67
N ALA A 47 -11.91 -24.48 13.35
CA ALA A 47 -12.89 -25.47 12.94
C ALA A 47 -13.91 -25.78 14.05
N VAL A 48 -13.48 -25.87 15.32
CA VAL A 48 -14.39 -26.03 16.46
C VAL A 48 -15.26 -24.78 16.65
N PHE A 49 -14.71 -23.61 16.43
CA PHE A 49 -15.43 -22.34 16.51
C PHE A 49 -16.53 -22.28 15.44
N GLU A 50 -16.22 -22.59 14.19
CA GLU A 50 -17.20 -22.63 13.08
C GLU A 50 -18.34 -23.63 13.35
N ASN A 51 -17.98 -24.85 13.78
CA ASN A 51 -18.98 -25.85 14.14
C ASN A 51 -19.91 -25.39 15.27
N LYS A 52 -19.37 -24.76 16.32
CA LYS A 52 -20.21 -24.22 17.40
C LYS A 52 -21.07 -23.06 16.94
N ALA A 53 -20.53 -22.16 16.11
CA ALA A 53 -21.27 -21.01 15.59
C ALA A 53 -22.49 -21.44 14.76
N SER A 54 -22.42 -22.59 14.06
CA SER A 54 -23.55 -23.12 13.30
C SER A 54 -24.71 -23.65 14.18
N PHE A 55 -24.45 -23.94 15.45
CA PHE A 55 -25.48 -24.40 16.41
C PHE A 55 -26.20 -23.26 17.14
N TYR A 56 -25.64 -22.06 17.15
CA TYR A 56 -26.21 -20.89 17.79
C TYR A 56 -26.78 -19.94 16.73
N ASP A 57 -27.95 -20.31 16.23
CA ASP A 57 -28.76 -19.45 15.34
C ASP A 57 -29.45 -18.39 16.21
N SER A 58 -28.67 -17.51 16.81
CA SER A 58 -29.23 -16.47 17.68
C SER A 58 -28.76 -15.09 17.19
N ASP A 59 -29.68 -14.12 17.30
CA ASP A 59 -29.49 -12.67 17.07
C ASP A 59 -28.39 -12.04 17.96
N GLY A 60 -27.51 -12.85 18.53
CA GLY A 60 -26.41 -12.43 19.39
C GLY A 60 -25.24 -11.81 18.64
N ALA A 61 -24.52 -10.93 19.32
CA ALA A 61 -23.29 -10.34 18.80
C ALA A 61 -22.24 -11.43 18.47
N LYS A 62 -21.83 -11.50 17.20
CA LYS A 62 -20.80 -12.44 16.73
C LYS A 62 -19.42 -11.86 17.02
N LEU A 63 -18.78 -12.30 18.09
CA LEU A 63 -17.46 -11.82 18.53
C LEU A 63 -16.41 -12.92 18.44
N LEU A 64 -15.23 -12.59 17.93
CA LEU A 64 -14.05 -13.45 17.93
C LEU A 64 -12.89 -12.70 18.60
N PHE A 65 -12.44 -13.25 19.74
CA PHE A 65 -11.28 -12.77 20.48
C PHE A 65 -10.04 -13.58 20.10
N VAL A 66 -9.00 -12.89 19.71
CA VAL A 66 -7.70 -13.46 19.35
C VAL A 66 -6.64 -12.82 20.26
N ASP A 67 -6.04 -13.61 21.14
CA ASP A 67 -5.05 -13.13 22.10
C ASP A 67 -3.71 -13.80 21.84
N ASP A 68 -2.68 -12.99 21.60
CA ASP A 68 -1.27 -13.35 21.43
C ASP A 68 -0.97 -14.54 20.50
N LEU A 69 -1.84 -14.79 19.55
CA LEU A 69 -1.84 -15.98 18.70
C LEU A 69 -0.57 -16.14 17.86
N LEU A 70 0.13 -15.03 17.52
CA LEU A 70 1.08 -15.00 16.41
C LEU A 70 2.55 -14.91 16.83
N VAL A 71 2.83 -14.96 18.12
CA VAL A 71 4.20 -14.84 18.65
C VAL A 71 5.13 -15.96 18.15
N THR A 72 4.58 -17.17 17.98
CA THR A 72 5.34 -18.36 17.56
C THR A 72 5.49 -18.49 16.04
N PHE A 73 4.86 -17.65 15.25
CA PHE A 73 4.90 -17.75 13.79
C PHE A 73 6.01 -16.88 13.19
N ASP A 74 6.67 -17.41 12.16
CA ASP A 74 7.54 -16.63 11.29
C ASP A 74 6.74 -15.60 10.45
N MET A 75 7.44 -14.65 9.82
CA MET A 75 6.82 -13.52 9.12
C MET A 75 5.85 -13.96 8.02
N ARG A 76 6.21 -14.97 7.22
CA ARG A 76 5.37 -15.48 6.12
C ARG A 76 4.08 -16.10 6.67
N ASN A 77 4.21 -16.94 7.69
CA ASN A 77 3.08 -17.58 8.33
C ASN A 77 2.15 -16.60 9.04
N ARG A 78 2.67 -15.47 9.53
CA ARG A 78 1.86 -14.39 10.11
C ARG A 78 0.92 -13.76 9.07
N ILE A 79 1.39 -13.54 7.83
CA ILE A 79 0.56 -13.01 6.74
C ILE A 79 -0.57 -13.97 6.40
N ASP A 80 -0.28 -15.27 6.28
CA ASP A 80 -1.31 -16.28 5.99
C ASP A 80 -2.39 -16.31 7.07
N VAL A 81 -1.99 -16.27 8.34
CA VAL A 81 -2.95 -16.24 9.46
C VAL A 81 -3.74 -14.93 9.50
N MET A 82 -3.11 -13.78 9.19
CA MET A 82 -3.84 -12.51 9.07
C MET A 82 -4.94 -12.59 8.00
N ASN A 83 -4.65 -13.15 6.83
CA ASN A 83 -5.63 -13.29 5.77
C ASN A 83 -6.81 -14.20 6.18
N ILE A 84 -6.53 -15.29 6.91
CA ILE A 84 -7.58 -16.14 7.47
C ILE A 84 -8.44 -15.35 8.47
N LEU A 85 -7.84 -14.62 9.40
CA LEU A 85 -8.56 -13.80 10.37
C LEU A 85 -9.39 -12.71 9.69
N LEU A 86 -8.88 -12.07 8.63
CA LEU A 86 -9.63 -11.07 7.86
C LEU A 86 -10.87 -11.67 7.19
N GLY A 87 -10.84 -12.92 6.76
CA GLY A 87 -12.01 -13.64 6.28
C GLY A 87 -13.13 -13.75 7.35
N TYR A 88 -12.75 -13.96 8.61
CA TYR A 88 -13.73 -13.96 9.72
C TYR A 88 -14.31 -12.58 10.01
N ALA A 89 -13.58 -11.49 9.71
CA ALA A 89 -14.05 -10.11 9.94
C ALA A 89 -15.27 -9.74 9.10
N GLU A 90 -15.60 -10.49 8.06
CA GLU A 90 -16.81 -10.29 7.26
C GLU A 90 -18.09 -10.69 8.04
N SER A 91 -17.95 -11.66 8.94
CA SER A 91 -19.11 -12.25 9.67
C SER A 91 -19.03 -12.02 11.19
N TYR A 92 -17.88 -11.67 11.73
CA TYR A 92 -17.64 -11.50 13.16
C TYR A 92 -16.98 -10.17 13.46
N GLN A 93 -17.29 -9.58 14.61
CA GLN A 93 -16.48 -8.53 15.18
C GLN A 93 -15.21 -9.16 15.77
N LEU A 94 -14.05 -8.81 15.20
CA LEU A 94 -12.75 -9.29 15.64
C LEU A 94 -12.12 -8.33 16.66
N LEU A 95 -11.64 -8.90 17.77
CA LEU A 95 -10.77 -8.20 18.73
C LEU A 95 -9.45 -8.96 18.79
N ILE A 96 -8.39 -8.34 18.31
CA ILE A 96 -7.04 -8.93 18.27
C ILE A 96 -6.19 -8.21 19.30
N PHE A 97 -5.68 -8.95 20.28
CA PHE A 97 -4.75 -8.47 21.29
C PHE A 97 -3.37 -9.02 20.99
N THR A 98 -2.35 -8.21 21.12
CA THR A 98 -0.96 -8.62 20.98
C THR A 98 -0.03 -7.71 21.77
N HIS A 99 1.01 -8.27 22.33
CA HIS A 99 2.13 -7.53 22.89
C HIS A 99 3.28 -7.36 21.87
N ASP A 100 3.21 -8.03 20.71
CA ASP A 100 4.20 -7.90 19.64
C ASP A 100 3.92 -6.66 18.78
N ARG A 101 4.74 -5.62 19.01
CA ARG A 101 4.62 -4.35 18.28
C ARG A 101 4.96 -4.51 16.79
N ALA A 102 5.83 -5.44 16.43
CA ALA A 102 6.16 -5.69 15.02
C ALA A 102 4.95 -6.28 14.30
N PHE A 103 4.27 -7.25 14.90
CA PHE A 103 3.02 -7.78 14.38
C PHE A 103 1.92 -6.71 14.28
N TYR A 104 1.73 -5.89 15.32
CA TYR A 104 0.76 -4.78 15.31
C TYR A 104 0.98 -3.86 14.11
N ASN A 105 2.22 -3.43 13.88
CA ASN A 105 2.55 -2.56 12.75
C ASN A 105 2.37 -3.27 11.39
N MET A 106 2.74 -4.55 11.31
CA MET A 106 2.59 -5.36 10.10
C MET A 106 1.11 -5.52 9.72
N PHE A 107 0.25 -5.84 10.69
CA PHE A 107 -1.20 -5.97 10.50
C PHE A 107 -1.82 -4.64 10.03
N LYS A 108 -1.42 -3.54 10.64
CA LYS A 108 -1.86 -2.19 10.26
C LYS A 108 -1.47 -1.83 8.83
N ASN A 109 -0.22 -2.11 8.43
CA ASN A 109 0.25 -1.87 7.07
C ASN A 109 -0.48 -2.76 6.06
N HIS A 110 -0.66 -4.03 6.37
CA HIS A 110 -1.41 -4.97 5.52
C HIS A 110 -2.85 -4.50 5.27
N LEU A 111 -3.52 -3.97 6.28
CA LEU A 111 -4.86 -3.37 6.12
C LEU A 111 -4.85 -2.08 5.31
N LEU A 112 -3.76 -1.30 5.37
CA LEU A 112 -3.59 -0.12 4.52
C LEU A 112 -3.45 -0.52 3.05
N ASP A 113 -2.63 -1.53 2.77
CA ASP A 113 -2.42 -2.06 1.41
C ASP A 113 -3.72 -2.62 0.80
N MET A 114 -4.56 -3.25 1.64
CA MET A 114 -5.87 -3.76 1.24
C MET A 114 -6.99 -2.69 1.24
N GLU A 115 -6.71 -1.44 1.53
CA GLU A 115 -7.69 -0.34 1.70
C GLU A 115 -8.78 -0.59 2.77
N GLN A 116 -8.58 -1.54 3.67
CA GLN A 116 -9.55 -1.93 4.72
C GLN A 116 -9.33 -1.20 6.06
N HIS A 117 -8.27 -0.42 6.20
CA HIS A 117 -7.88 0.22 7.47
C HIS A 117 -9.00 1.07 8.13
N LYS A 118 -9.93 1.62 7.33
CA LYS A 118 -11.05 2.43 7.84
C LYS A 118 -12.08 1.61 8.64
N LYS A 119 -12.12 0.29 8.45
CA LYS A 119 -13.01 -0.62 9.16
C LYS A 119 -12.46 -1.05 10.52
N TRP A 120 -11.19 -0.70 10.81
CA TRP A 120 -10.47 -1.15 12.00
C TRP A 120 -10.12 0.01 12.92
N LYS A 121 -10.19 -0.25 14.23
CA LYS A 121 -9.72 0.65 15.27
C LYS A 121 -8.46 0.07 15.90
N PHE A 122 -7.48 0.92 16.09
CA PHE A 122 -6.20 0.57 16.71
C PHE A 122 -6.08 1.30 18.03
N ALA A 123 -5.71 0.58 19.09
CA ALA A 123 -5.53 1.14 20.41
C ALA A 123 -4.34 0.50 21.11
N GLN A 124 -3.77 1.22 22.06
CA GLN A 124 -2.73 0.71 22.94
C GLN A 124 -3.24 0.74 24.38
N ILE A 125 -2.89 -0.29 25.14
CA ILE A 125 -3.25 -0.39 26.56
C ILE A 125 -1.99 -0.10 27.37
N TYR A 126 -2.07 0.94 28.19
CA TYR A 126 -1.01 1.33 29.13
C TYR A 126 -1.47 1.14 30.55
N MET A 127 -0.57 0.72 31.41
CA MET A 127 -0.83 0.72 32.86
C MET A 127 -0.49 2.12 33.40
N GLN A 128 -1.44 2.79 34.00
CA GLN A 128 -1.28 4.13 34.56
C GLN A 128 -1.59 4.14 36.05
N GLY A 129 -0.79 4.82 36.85
CA GLY A 129 -1.00 5.07 38.27
C GLY A 129 0.25 4.80 39.10
N ASN A 130 0.39 5.59 40.19
CA ASN A 130 1.43 5.41 41.20
C ASN A 130 0.84 4.59 42.35
N GLY A 131 1.19 3.30 42.41
CA GLY A 131 0.70 2.34 43.41
C GLY A 131 -0.35 1.38 42.88
N HIS A 132 -1.56 1.79 42.60
CA HIS A 132 -2.55 0.98 41.90
C HIS A 132 -2.53 1.26 40.40
N GLN A 133 -2.03 0.28 39.63
CA GLN A 133 -1.99 0.40 38.16
C GLN A 133 -3.36 0.10 37.58
N VAL A 134 -3.91 1.05 36.82
CA VAL A 134 -5.18 0.90 36.11
C VAL A 134 -4.90 0.87 34.61
N PRO A 135 -5.46 -0.10 33.85
CA PRO A 135 -5.30 -0.14 32.41
C PRO A 135 -6.01 1.06 31.77
N LYS A 136 -5.28 1.81 30.95
CA LYS A 136 -5.81 2.90 30.15
C LYS A 136 -5.71 2.55 28.67
N ILE A 137 -6.83 2.55 27.99
CA ILE A 137 -6.91 2.35 26.54
C ILE A 137 -6.72 3.70 25.85
N VAL A 138 -5.73 3.78 24.99
CA VAL A 138 -5.44 4.96 24.17
C VAL A 138 -5.62 4.59 22.70
N GLU A 139 -6.65 5.14 22.08
CA GLU A 139 -6.89 4.97 20.65
C GLU A 139 -5.79 5.64 19.84
N GLU A 140 -5.23 4.93 18.87
CA GLU A 140 -4.20 5.49 18.00
C GLU A 140 -4.83 6.46 16.99
N LYS A 141 -4.45 7.71 17.07
CA LYS A 141 -4.84 8.75 16.13
C LYS A 141 -3.76 8.96 15.06
N SER A 142 -4.16 9.34 13.85
CA SER A 142 -3.19 9.73 12.84
C SER A 142 -2.44 11.00 13.28
N ASN A 143 -1.22 11.20 12.74
CA ASN A 143 -0.49 12.44 13.04
C ASN A 143 -1.30 13.69 12.64
N LEU A 144 -2.08 13.61 11.55
CA LEU A 144 -2.94 14.72 11.13
C LEU A 144 -4.07 14.97 12.12
N ASP A 145 -4.71 13.92 12.67
CA ASP A 145 -5.75 14.07 13.69
C ASP A 145 -5.18 14.64 14.98
N MET A 146 -3.94 14.25 15.34
CA MET A 146 -3.22 14.84 16.47
C MET A 146 -2.86 16.30 16.22
N ALA A 147 -2.40 16.64 15.00
CA ALA A 147 -2.13 18.03 14.64
C ALA A 147 -3.39 18.89 14.77
N LYS A 148 -4.54 18.44 14.27
CA LYS A 148 -5.82 19.14 14.40
C LYS A 148 -6.26 19.29 15.85
N LYS A 149 -6.16 18.22 16.63
CA LYS A 149 -6.49 18.26 18.06
C LYS A 149 -5.70 19.35 18.79
N TYR A 150 -4.37 19.39 18.60
CA TYR A 150 -3.54 20.42 19.24
C TYR A 150 -3.79 21.81 18.67
N PHE A 151 -4.14 21.93 17.39
CA PHE A 151 -4.59 23.18 16.79
C PHE A 151 -5.85 23.73 17.49
N ASP A 152 -6.83 22.87 17.76
CA ASP A 152 -8.07 23.23 18.47
C ASP A 152 -7.80 23.60 19.94
N GLU A 153 -6.83 22.95 20.57
CA GLU A 153 -6.34 23.23 21.93
C GLU A 153 -5.44 24.49 22.01
N ASN A 154 -5.17 25.18 20.87
CA ASN A 154 -4.25 26.32 20.74
C ASN A 154 -2.77 26.01 21.05
N ASP A 155 -2.38 24.73 21.08
CA ASP A 155 -0.98 24.32 21.15
C ASP A 155 -0.39 24.26 19.71
N CYS A 156 0.00 25.44 19.21
CA CYS A 156 0.52 25.57 17.86
C CYS A 156 1.83 24.78 17.65
N VAL A 157 2.67 24.66 18.68
CA VAL A 157 3.96 23.95 18.59
C VAL A 157 3.72 22.45 18.45
N ALA A 158 2.92 21.85 19.34
CA ALA A 158 2.59 20.43 19.25
C ALA A 158 1.88 20.10 17.92
N SER A 159 0.95 20.95 17.48
CA SER A 159 0.26 20.82 16.20
C SER A 159 1.24 20.79 15.03
N ALA A 160 2.19 21.72 14.98
CA ALA A 160 3.20 21.81 13.91
C ALA A 160 4.15 20.59 13.89
N VAL A 161 4.54 20.07 15.07
CA VAL A 161 5.35 18.84 15.17
C VAL A 161 4.63 17.64 14.57
N TYR A 162 3.35 17.44 14.91
CA TYR A 162 2.57 16.34 14.35
C TYR A 162 2.30 16.52 12.86
N LEU A 163 2.07 17.74 12.41
CA LEU A 163 1.89 18.06 10.99
C LEU A 163 3.15 17.76 10.18
N ARG A 164 4.34 18.08 10.71
CA ARG A 164 5.62 17.73 10.10
C ARG A 164 5.79 16.22 9.98
N LYS A 165 5.50 15.45 11.04
CA LYS A 165 5.55 13.98 11.01
C LYS A 165 4.61 13.38 9.94
N GLU A 166 3.40 13.94 9.81
CA GLU A 166 2.47 13.50 8.77
C GLU A 166 2.98 13.83 7.37
N CYS A 167 3.50 15.04 7.15
CA CYS A 167 4.07 15.45 5.89
C CYS A 167 5.25 14.55 5.46
N GLU A 168 6.17 14.23 6.39
CA GLU A 168 7.28 13.29 6.15
C GLU A 168 6.76 11.89 5.80
N LYS A 169 5.74 11.40 6.51
CA LYS A 169 5.14 10.10 6.25
C LYS A 169 4.51 10.03 4.86
N ILE A 170 3.75 11.05 4.47
CA ILE A 170 3.11 11.13 3.16
C ILE A 170 4.18 11.20 2.06
N ALA A 171 5.18 12.08 2.20
CA ALA A 171 6.26 12.21 1.22
C ALA A 171 6.99 10.88 1.00
N LYS A 172 7.31 10.16 2.09
CA LYS A 172 7.94 8.83 2.02
C LYS A 172 7.04 7.77 1.34
N SER A 173 5.73 7.84 1.53
CA SER A 173 4.81 6.89 0.89
C SER A 173 4.60 7.15 -0.61
N LEU A 174 4.79 8.39 -1.05
CA LEU A 174 4.63 8.80 -2.44
C LEU A 174 5.92 8.65 -3.26
N LEU A 175 7.10 8.56 -2.62
CA LEU A 175 8.39 8.42 -3.27
C LEU A 175 8.81 6.96 -3.46
N GLU A 176 9.59 6.69 -4.48
CA GLU A 176 10.28 5.43 -4.63
C GLU A 176 11.41 5.27 -3.60
N LEU A 177 11.75 4.02 -3.30
CA LEU A 177 12.80 3.69 -2.32
C LEU A 177 14.15 4.37 -2.64
N ARG A 178 14.50 4.50 -3.93
CA ARG A 178 15.74 5.17 -4.38
C ARG A 178 15.83 6.63 -3.95
N TYR A 179 14.68 7.32 -3.81
CA TYR A 179 14.63 8.72 -3.37
C TYR A 179 14.56 8.88 -1.85
N LEU A 180 14.50 7.78 -1.11
CA LEU A 180 14.51 7.79 0.34
C LEU A 180 15.92 7.62 0.93
N CYS A 181 16.90 7.23 0.10
CA CYS A 181 18.28 7.06 0.49
C CYS A 181 19.12 8.26 0.02
N ALA A 182 19.92 8.86 0.90
CA ALA A 182 20.87 9.89 0.50
C ALA A 182 22.05 9.25 -0.25
N GLU A 183 22.56 9.92 -1.28
CA GLU A 183 23.69 9.43 -2.10
C GLU A 183 24.99 9.21 -1.31
N ASN A 184 25.15 9.87 -0.16
CA ASN A 184 26.33 9.79 0.68
C ASN A 184 26.09 8.86 1.89
N VAL A 185 26.30 7.57 1.69
CA VAL A 185 26.27 6.57 2.77
C VAL A 185 27.61 6.64 3.52
N VAL A 186 27.64 7.30 4.67
CA VAL A 186 28.69 7.10 5.68
C VAL A 186 28.45 5.74 6.31
N ILE A 187 29.45 4.85 6.20
CA ILE A 187 29.40 3.47 6.73
C ILE A 187 28.89 3.49 8.18
N GLY A 188 27.74 2.85 8.43
CA GLY A 188 27.16 2.64 9.75
C GLY A 188 25.98 3.55 10.16
N LYS A 189 25.57 4.51 9.34
CA LYS A 189 24.35 5.30 9.57
C LYS A 189 23.49 5.28 8.32
N ILE A 190 22.22 4.88 8.45
CA ILE A 190 21.24 5.10 7.40
C ILE A 190 20.97 6.60 7.36
N PRO A 191 21.38 7.32 6.27
CA PRO A 191 21.14 8.75 6.21
C PRO A 191 19.65 9.00 6.07
N THR A 192 19.06 9.63 7.06
CA THR A 192 17.69 10.12 7.00
C THR A 192 17.65 11.39 6.17
N MET A 193 16.89 11.39 5.08
CA MET A 193 16.69 12.60 4.29
C MET A 193 15.89 13.62 5.07
N SER A 194 16.25 14.90 4.93
CA SER A 194 15.47 15.99 5.51
C SER A 194 14.09 16.08 4.85
N LEU A 195 13.10 16.62 5.55
CA LEU A 195 11.78 16.88 4.94
C LEU A 195 11.91 17.78 3.68
N GLY A 196 12.89 18.70 3.67
CA GLY A 196 13.14 19.54 2.50
C GLY A 196 13.54 18.74 1.27
N ASP A 197 14.46 17.78 1.43
CA ASP A 197 14.93 16.93 0.34
C ASP A 197 13.83 15.98 -0.15
N LEU A 198 13.05 15.41 0.78
CA LEU A 198 11.89 14.59 0.42
C LEU A 198 10.87 15.37 -0.42
N LEU A 199 10.54 16.60 -0.04
CA LEU A 199 9.60 17.42 -0.79
C LEU A 199 10.17 17.89 -2.13
N ASN A 200 11.48 18.16 -2.24
CA ASN A 200 12.14 18.48 -3.49
C ASN A 200 12.11 17.29 -4.47
N ASN A 201 12.36 16.08 -3.97
CA ASN A 201 12.28 14.87 -4.78
C ASN A 201 10.83 14.60 -5.21
N LEU A 202 9.87 14.77 -4.30
CA LEU A 202 8.46 14.61 -4.62
C LEU A 202 7.97 15.61 -5.66
N LYS A 203 8.45 16.87 -5.59
CA LYS A 203 8.17 17.87 -6.61
C LYS A 203 8.68 17.43 -7.98
N LYS A 204 9.91 16.91 -8.08
CA LYS A 204 10.45 16.40 -9.36
C LYS A 204 9.59 15.28 -9.94
N GLU A 205 9.18 14.32 -9.09
CA GLU A 205 8.28 13.23 -9.54
C GLU A 205 6.93 13.76 -10.05
N PHE A 206 6.36 14.75 -9.36
CA PHE A 206 5.09 15.33 -9.79
C PHE A 206 5.23 16.15 -11.08
N ASP A 207 6.32 16.91 -11.21
CA ASP A 207 6.63 17.66 -12.44
C ASP A 207 6.83 16.69 -13.62
N ASP A 208 7.54 15.57 -13.40
CA ASP A 208 7.79 14.52 -14.41
C ASP A 208 6.49 13.86 -14.89
N CYS A 209 5.50 13.65 -14.02
CA CYS A 209 4.20 13.08 -14.41
C CYS A 209 3.13 14.14 -14.71
N LYS A 210 3.49 15.43 -14.74
CA LYS A 210 2.59 16.57 -14.98
C LYS A 210 1.47 16.70 -13.92
N LEU A 211 1.67 16.19 -12.71
CA LEU A 211 0.74 16.36 -11.60
C LEU A 211 0.96 17.73 -10.95
N VAL A 212 -0.04 18.58 -11.01
CA VAL A 212 0.04 19.93 -10.45
C VAL A 212 -0.26 19.90 -8.96
N PHE A 213 0.71 20.36 -8.15
CA PHE A 213 0.57 20.54 -6.71
C PHE A 213 1.30 21.81 -6.25
N ASN A 214 0.77 22.51 -5.25
CA ASN A 214 1.36 23.77 -4.79
C ASN A 214 2.54 23.53 -3.82
N PHE A 215 3.68 23.14 -4.38
CA PHE A 215 4.92 22.97 -3.60
C PHE A 215 5.54 24.28 -3.12
N CYS A 216 5.21 25.42 -3.76
CA CYS A 216 5.72 26.71 -3.35
C CYS A 216 5.22 27.06 -1.95
N ASP A 217 3.89 27.04 -1.75
CA ASP A 217 3.29 27.31 -0.45
C ASP A 217 3.72 26.26 0.59
N LEU A 218 3.74 24.98 0.21
CA LEU A 218 4.20 23.93 1.11
C LEU A 218 5.65 24.15 1.57
N SER A 219 6.53 24.60 0.69
CA SER A 219 7.94 24.90 1.03
C SER A 219 8.07 26.10 1.98
N ILE A 220 7.25 27.14 1.81
CA ILE A 220 7.20 28.29 2.71
C ILE A 220 6.69 27.84 4.08
N LEU A 221 5.53 27.19 4.13
CA LEU A 221 4.92 26.72 5.38
C LEU A 221 5.79 25.68 6.10
N ARG A 222 6.58 24.88 5.37
CA ARG A 222 7.59 24.01 5.98
C ARG A 222 8.64 24.80 6.75
N LYS A 223 9.15 25.90 6.18
CA LYS A 223 10.17 26.73 6.82
C LYS A 223 9.58 27.51 8.00
N ASP A 224 8.42 28.12 7.81
CA ASP A 224 7.86 29.08 8.74
C ASP A 224 7.02 28.45 9.85
N VAL A 225 6.58 27.19 9.68
CA VAL A 225 5.75 26.48 10.64
C VAL A 225 6.41 25.20 11.13
N MET A 226 6.71 24.27 10.19
CA MET A 226 7.11 22.92 10.57
C MET A 226 8.55 22.81 11.05
N ASN A 227 9.47 23.65 10.55
CA ASN A 227 10.88 23.63 10.99
C ASN A 227 11.06 24.34 12.33
N ILE A 228 10.38 25.46 12.54
CA ILE A 228 10.45 26.24 13.77
C ILE A 228 10.06 25.40 15.00
N SER A 229 9.06 24.54 14.84
CA SER A 229 8.57 23.67 15.93
C SER A 229 9.59 22.64 16.43
N VAL A 230 10.69 22.43 15.72
CA VAL A 230 11.72 21.41 16.02
C VAL A 230 13.04 22.06 16.51
N HIS A 231 13.23 23.34 16.21
CA HIS A 231 14.39 24.11 16.65
C HIS A 231 13.92 25.06 17.74
N ASP A 232 14.61 25.06 18.88
CA ASP A 232 14.31 25.95 20.02
C ASP A 232 14.80 27.38 19.69
N ASP A 233 14.10 28.03 18.77
CA ASP A 233 14.36 29.41 18.36
C ASP A 233 13.42 30.31 19.16
N ALA A 234 13.92 30.83 20.29
CA ALA A 234 13.16 31.62 21.25
C ALA A 234 12.49 32.87 20.66
N TYR A 235 12.76 33.22 19.43
CA TYR A 235 12.28 34.42 18.75
C TYR A 235 11.22 34.19 17.68
N THR A 236 10.89 32.95 17.35
CA THR A 236 9.99 32.65 16.24
C THR A 236 8.67 32.12 16.74
N GLN A 237 7.63 32.91 16.58
CA GLN A 237 6.27 32.56 16.96
C GLN A 237 5.56 31.87 15.77
N ILE A 238 4.94 30.74 16.00
CA ILE A 238 4.08 30.09 15.01
C ILE A 238 2.72 30.76 15.04
N TYR A 239 2.32 31.36 13.91
CA TYR A 239 1.02 32.01 13.81
C TYR A 239 -0.07 31.00 13.44
N ARG A 240 -1.22 31.13 14.09
CA ARG A 240 -2.35 30.22 13.91
C ARG A 240 -2.83 30.14 12.44
N ASN A 241 -2.85 31.27 11.72
CA ASN A 241 -3.29 31.32 10.33
C ASN A 241 -2.37 30.57 9.38
N GLU A 242 -1.04 30.64 9.58
CA GLU A 242 -0.07 29.86 8.80
C GLU A 242 -0.16 28.39 9.10
N LEU A 243 -0.38 28.01 10.35
CA LEU A 243 -0.58 26.62 10.77
C LEU A 243 -1.86 26.03 10.15
N GLU A 244 -2.96 26.79 10.11
CA GLU A 244 -4.20 26.38 9.46
C GLU A 244 -4.00 26.13 7.95
N LYS A 245 -3.31 27.03 7.26
CA LYS A 245 -2.93 26.84 5.85
C LYS A 245 -2.07 25.60 5.65
N ALA A 246 -1.13 25.35 6.57
CA ALA A 246 -0.26 24.18 6.53
C ALA A 246 -1.05 22.87 6.71
N ILE A 247 -2.04 22.83 7.60
CA ILE A 247 -2.95 21.69 7.77
C ILE A 247 -3.68 21.43 6.46
N VAL A 248 -4.28 22.45 5.84
CA VAL A 248 -5.05 22.32 4.59
C VAL A 248 -4.19 21.78 3.45
N ILE A 249 -2.95 22.28 3.29
CA ILE A 249 -2.07 21.83 2.20
C ILE A 249 -1.58 20.39 2.42
N VAL A 250 -1.30 19.98 3.67
CA VAL A 250 -0.93 18.59 3.99
C VAL A 250 -2.12 17.65 3.80
N GLU A 251 -3.34 18.07 4.08
CA GLU A 251 -4.56 17.32 3.76
C GLU A 251 -4.73 17.07 2.26
N LYS A 252 -4.47 18.08 1.44
CA LYS A 252 -4.47 17.92 -0.02
C LYS A 252 -3.41 16.93 -0.47
N LEU A 253 -2.20 17.02 0.07
CA LEU A 253 -1.11 16.09 -0.24
C LEU A 253 -1.47 14.65 0.15
N ARG A 254 -2.13 14.44 1.29
CA ARG A 254 -2.58 13.13 1.77
C ARG A 254 -3.61 12.45 0.86
N LYS A 255 -4.39 13.22 0.08
CA LYS A 255 -5.37 12.68 -0.86
C LYS A 255 -4.73 12.04 -2.08
N ILE A 256 -3.49 12.42 -2.39
CA ILE A 256 -2.75 11.85 -3.52
C ILE A 256 -2.32 10.44 -3.13
N LYS A 257 -2.61 9.47 -4.00
CA LYS A 257 -2.23 8.07 -3.84
C LYS A 257 -1.24 7.69 -4.92
N ARG A 258 -0.26 6.87 -4.57
CA ARG A 258 0.67 6.23 -5.52
C ARG A 258 0.39 4.74 -5.57
N THR A 259 0.27 4.20 -6.76
CA THR A 259 0.19 2.76 -7.03
C THR A 259 1.37 2.35 -7.89
N VAL A 260 2.14 1.36 -7.48
CA VAL A 260 3.21 0.78 -8.29
C VAL A 260 2.56 -0.23 -9.24
N ILE A 261 2.73 -0.02 -10.54
CA ILE A 261 2.16 -0.87 -11.60
C ILE A 261 3.17 -1.91 -12.06
N CYS A 262 4.45 -1.53 -12.14
CA CYS A 262 5.56 -2.42 -12.48
C CYS A 262 6.71 -2.12 -11.55
N ASP A 263 7.08 -3.11 -10.72
CA ASP A 263 8.17 -2.95 -9.77
C ASP A 263 9.50 -3.41 -10.36
N LYS A 264 10.57 -3.07 -9.67
CA LYS A 264 11.96 -3.37 -10.01
C LYS A 264 12.22 -4.85 -10.34
N ASP A 265 11.57 -5.77 -9.63
CA ASP A 265 11.74 -7.22 -9.82
C ASP A 265 10.95 -7.79 -11.01
N GLU A 266 10.06 -6.98 -11.59
CA GLU A 266 9.16 -7.32 -12.69
C GLU A 266 9.61 -6.75 -14.04
N LEU A 267 10.66 -5.91 -14.04
CA LEU A 267 11.17 -5.25 -15.25
C LEU A 267 11.53 -6.26 -16.33
N GLU A 268 11.19 -5.94 -17.56
CA GLU A 268 11.35 -6.77 -18.77
C GLU A 268 10.61 -8.14 -18.73
N ARG A 269 10.04 -8.56 -17.59
CA ARG A 269 9.29 -9.81 -17.45
C ARG A 269 7.81 -9.62 -17.75
N ILE A 270 7.25 -8.49 -17.33
CA ILE A 270 5.84 -8.15 -17.55
C ILE A 270 5.72 -7.45 -18.91
N ILE A 271 4.89 -8.01 -19.77
CA ILE A 271 4.62 -7.49 -21.11
C ILE A 271 3.22 -6.89 -21.12
N PHE A 272 3.16 -5.60 -21.45
CA PHE A 272 1.93 -4.85 -21.58
C PHE A 272 1.49 -4.83 -23.05
N ASP A 273 0.18 -4.91 -23.26
CA ASP A 273 -0.45 -4.75 -24.55
C ASP A 273 -0.92 -3.31 -24.72
N PHE A 274 -0.57 -2.67 -25.82
CA PHE A 274 -1.13 -1.40 -26.25
C PHE A 274 -2.04 -1.62 -27.45
N THR A 275 -3.25 -1.07 -27.39
CA THR A 275 -4.19 -1.11 -28.52
C THR A 275 -5.05 0.15 -28.53
N ILE A 276 -5.06 0.86 -29.64
CA ILE A 276 -5.96 1.97 -29.88
C ILE A 276 -6.60 1.84 -31.27
N SER A 277 -7.87 2.21 -31.37
CA SER A 277 -8.56 2.22 -32.65
C SER A 277 -9.54 3.38 -32.73
N GLU A 278 -9.56 4.05 -33.88
CA GLU A 278 -10.42 5.18 -34.17
C GLU A 278 -11.12 4.97 -35.53
N GLN A 279 -12.37 5.42 -35.65
CA GLN A 279 -13.06 5.45 -36.92
C GLN A 279 -12.81 6.82 -37.58
N VAL A 280 -12.16 6.83 -38.74
CA VAL A 280 -11.90 8.02 -39.55
C VAL A 280 -12.78 7.99 -40.79
N THR A 281 -13.38 9.13 -41.10
CA THR A 281 -14.16 9.28 -42.35
C THR A 281 -13.23 9.77 -43.45
N ASP A 282 -13.05 8.97 -44.50
CA ASP A 282 -12.30 9.36 -45.69
C ASP A 282 -13.02 10.49 -46.43
N GLY A 283 -12.31 11.33 -47.18
CA GLY A 283 -12.85 12.39 -48.03
C GLY A 283 -13.96 11.94 -49.01
N ARG A 284 -14.11 10.61 -49.22
CA ARG A 284 -15.22 9.97 -49.94
C ARG A 284 -16.37 9.48 -49.07
N ARG A 285 -16.46 9.97 -47.78
CA ARG A 285 -17.46 9.59 -46.77
C ARG A 285 -17.48 8.09 -46.40
N ARG A 286 -16.41 7.34 -46.67
CA ARG A 286 -16.29 5.93 -46.24
C ARG A 286 -15.67 5.91 -44.83
N LYS A 287 -16.28 5.14 -43.93
CA LYS A 287 -15.73 4.88 -42.57
C LYS A 287 -14.58 3.90 -42.68
N LYS A 288 -13.39 4.32 -42.28
CA LYS A 288 -12.19 3.49 -42.19
C LYS A 288 -11.76 3.36 -40.73
N LYS A 289 -11.31 2.17 -40.34
CA LYS A 289 -10.80 1.92 -39.00
C LYS A 289 -9.29 2.11 -38.99
N LYS A 290 -8.80 3.13 -38.28
CA LYS A 290 -7.40 3.36 -38.01
C LYS A 290 -7.07 2.68 -36.68
N SER A 291 -6.09 1.80 -36.62
CA SER A 291 -5.72 1.10 -35.39
C SER A 291 -4.22 0.83 -35.31
N ILE A 292 -3.73 0.83 -34.09
CA ILE A 292 -2.36 0.44 -33.73
C ILE A 292 -2.44 -0.58 -32.57
N SER A 293 -1.63 -1.64 -32.66
CA SER A 293 -1.47 -2.62 -31.59
C SER A 293 -0.01 -3.08 -31.55
N PHE A 294 0.58 -3.11 -30.34
CA PHE A 294 1.92 -3.65 -30.12
C PHE A 294 2.11 -4.03 -28.65
N LYS A 295 3.24 -4.69 -28.34
CA LYS A 295 3.61 -5.09 -26.98
C LYS A 295 4.87 -4.37 -26.54
N PHE A 296 4.93 -4.03 -25.26
CA PHE A 296 6.08 -3.37 -24.65
C PHE A 296 6.29 -3.82 -23.21
N CYS A 297 7.48 -3.54 -22.66
CA CYS A 297 7.79 -3.72 -21.24
C CYS A 297 8.44 -2.45 -20.68
N PHE A 298 8.35 -2.26 -19.37
CA PHE A 298 9.05 -1.20 -18.67
C PHE A 298 10.50 -1.61 -18.38
N LEU A 299 11.41 -0.64 -18.49
CA LEU A 299 12.82 -0.76 -18.13
C LEU A 299 13.14 -0.08 -16.78
N GLN A 300 12.14 0.54 -16.16
CA GLN A 300 12.23 1.23 -14.89
C GLN A 300 10.93 1.00 -14.12
N THR A 301 10.98 1.10 -12.80
CA THR A 301 9.76 1.11 -11.96
C THR A 301 8.75 2.11 -12.52
N PHE A 302 7.52 1.66 -12.64
CA PHE A 302 6.45 2.47 -13.20
C PHE A 302 5.29 2.58 -12.22
N SER A 303 4.91 3.82 -11.93
CA SER A 303 3.85 4.11 -10.95
C SER A 303 2.81 5.06 -11.54
N ARG A 304 1.62 4.96 -10.95
CA ARG A 304 0.51 5.86 -11.19
C ARG A 304 0.24 6.68 -9.93
N PHE A 305 0.05 7.98 -10.09
CA PHE A 305 -0.49 8.84 -9.05
C PHE A 305 -1.96 9.13 -9.35
N VAL A 306 -2.78 9.13 -8.31
CA VAL A 306 -4.20 9.48 -8.40
C VAL A 306 -4.46 10.69 -7.53
N ASN A 307 -5.01 11.75 -8.11
CA ASN A 307 -5.42 12.95 -7.41
C ASN A 307 -6.79 13.41 -7.94
N GLU A 308 -7.76 13.53 -7.03
CA GLU A 308 -9.13 14.00 -7.35
C GLU A 308 -9.78 13.25 -8.53
N GLY A 309 -9.54 11.91 -8.59
CA GLY A 309 -10.06 11.05 -9.64
C GLY A 309 -9.26 11.02 -10.94
N ASN A 310 -8.30 11.93 -11.12
CA ASN A 310 -7.42 11.93 -12.28
C ASN A 310 -6.20 11.05 -12.04
N SER A 311 -5.75 10.34 -13.09
CA SER A 311 -4.55 9.50 -13.08
C SER A 311 -3.40 10.17 -13.78
N TYR A 312 -2.22 10.16 -13.14
CA TYR A 312 -0.98 10.71 -13.64
C TYR A 312 0.07 9.61 -13.65
N TYR A 313 0.72 9.40 -14.78
CA TYR A 313 1.63 8.28 -14.98
C TYR A 313 3.07 8.77 -15.00
N GLN A 314 3.93 8.05 -14.29
CA GLN A 314 5.36 8.33 -14.22
C GLN A 314 6.01 8.23 -15.60
N ASN A 315 7.01 9.06 -15.87
CA ASN A 315 7.78 9.00 -17.10
C ASN A 315 8.87 7.93 -17.00
N ALA A 316 8.55 6.70 -17.36
CA ALA A 316 9.47 5.57 -17.33
C ALA A 316 9.95 5.19 -18.73
N LYS A 317 11.13 4.58 -18.84
CA LYS A 317 11.61 4.02 -20.09
C LYS A 317 10.86 2.74 -20.43
N VAL A 318 10.40 2.64 -21.67
CA VAL A 318 9.71 1.48 -22.22
C VAL A 318 10.50 0.91 -23.40
N LYS A 319 10.44 -0.41 -23.57
CA LYS A 319 11.04 -1.14 -24.70
C LYS A 319 9.94 -1.87 -25.46
N VAL A 320 9.84 -1.62 -26.75
CA VAL A 320 8.89 -2.32 -27.62
C VAL A 320 9.37 -3.75 -27.82
N THR A 321 8.53 -4.73 -27.46
CA THR A 321 8.86 -6.17 -27.55
C THR A 321 8.37 -6.83 -28.83
N SER A 322 7.34 -6.24 -29.48
CA SER A 322 6.86 -6.66 -30.79
C SER A 322 6.72 -5.46 -31.71
N SER A 323 6.95 -5.65 -33.01
CA SER A 323 6.68 -4.60 -34.00
C SER A 323 5.21 -4.19 -33.98
N ALA A 324 4.94 -2.90 -34.11
CA ALA A 324 3.58 -2.39 -34.17
C ALA A 324 2.82 -2.94 -35.37
N VAL A 325 1.62 -3.43 -35.14
CA VAL A 325 0.67 -3.78 -36.21
C VAL A 325 -0.16 -2.53 -36.49
N ILE A 326 0.01 -1.96 -37.69
CA ILE A 326 -0.60 -0.70 -38.07
C ILE A 326 -1.61 -0.98 -39.18
N ALA A 327 -2.89 -0.70 -38.90
CA ALA A 327 -3.93 -0.68 -39.91
C ALA A 327 -4.23 0.77 -40.31
N GLU A 328 -3.99 1.11 -41.58
CA GLU A 328 -4.27 2.40 -42.22
C GLU A 328 -3.59 3.64 -41.60
N CYS A 329 -2.45 3.47 -40.93
CA CYS A 329 -1.60 4.56 -40.47
C CYS A 329 -0.23 4.50 -41.16
N PRO A 330 0.01 5.22 -42.24
CA PRO A 330 1.35 5.32 -42.82
C PRO A 330 2.26 6.10 -41.85
N ASN A 331 3.49 5.61 -41.65
CA ASN A 331 4.61 6.30 -41.02
C ASN A 331 4.75 6.29 -39.48
N ILE A 332 4.42 5.21 -38.79
CA ILE A 332 5.04 4.95 -37.48
C ILE A 332 6.19 3.95 -37.69
N ARG A 333 7.28 4.36 -38.34
CA ARG A 333 8.51 3.55 -38.47
C ARG A 333 9.27 3.43 -37.14
N GLU A 334 8.91 4.22 -36.14
CA GLU A 334 9.63 4.37 -34.87
C GLU A 334 9.30 3.28 -33.83
N LEU A 335 8.18 2.56 -33.98
CA LEU A 335 7.78 1.49 -33.04
C LEU A 335 8.15 0.10 -33.59
N THR A 336 9.42 -0.11 -33.86
CA THR A 336 9.96 -1.42 -34.21
C THR A 336 10.38 -2.18 -32.97
N LYS A 337 10.50 -3.52 -33.07
CA LYS A 337 11.00 -4.36 -31.98
C LYS A 337 12.37 -3.84 -31.50
N ASN A 338 12.55 -3.75 -30.17
CA ASN A 338 13.71 -3.22 -29.46
C ASN A 338 13.84 -1.68 -29.44
N THR A 339 12.89 -0.91 -29.96
CA THR A 339 12.88 0.53 -29.78
C THR A 339 12.69 0.85 -28.30
N ILE A 340 13.51 1.77 -27.78
CA ILE A 340 13.43 2.28 -26.38
C ILE A 340 13.01 3.73 -26.46
N LEU A 341 11.96 4.09 -25.72
CA LEU A 341 11.39 5.43 -25.64
C LEU A 341 11.06 5.74 -24.17
N ASN A 342 10.96 7.03 -23.85
CA ASN A 342 10.28 7.44 -22.62
C ASN A 342 8.77 7.31 -22.80
N PHE A 343 8.05 6.95 -21.75
CA PHE A 343 6.61 6.74 -21.80
C PHE A 343 5.83 7.98 -22.23
N GLN A 344 6.30 9.18 -21.86
CA GLN A 344 5.69 10.43 -22.32
C GLN A 344 5.96 10.74 -23.79
N ASP A 345 7.19 10.50 -24.29
CA ASP A 345 7.51 10.66 -25.70
C ASP A 345 6.65 9.74 -26.56
N PHE A 346 6.45 8.52 -26.07
CA PHE A 346 5.54 7.56 -26.63
C PHE A 346 4.08 8.07 -26.68
N CYS A 347 3.60 8.69 -25.60
CA CYS A 347 2.26 9.31 -25.56
C CYS A 347 2.12 10.44 -26.56
N THR A 348 3.10 11.34 -26.62
CA THR A 348 3.12 12.47 -27.55
C THR A 348 3.07 12.00 -29.00
N LEU A 349 3.83 10.96 -29.33
CA LEU A 349 3.85 10.36 -30.67
C LEU A 349 2.47 9.76 -31.06
N LEU A 350 1.71 9.28 -30.09
CA LEU A 350 0.36 8.77 -30.31
C LEU A 350 -0.69 9.89 -30.37
N ASP A 351 -0.58 10.94 -29.55
CA ASP A 351 -1.47 12.10 -29.55
C ASP A 351 -1.43 12.84 -30.91
N ASP A 352 -0.27 12.85 -31.56
CA ASP A 352 -0.12 13.39 -32.91
C ASP A 352 -0.90 12.59 -33.99
N LYS A 353 -1.23 11.35 -33.69
CA LYS A 353 -1.82 10.38 -34.66
C LYS A 353 -3.27 10.03 -34.36
N PHE A 354 -3.70 10.10 -33.12
CA PHE A 354 -5.03 9.74 -32.65
C PHE A 354 -5.63 10.87 -31.83
N SER A 355 -6.91 11.14 -32.03
CA SER A 355 -7.65 12.05 -31.16
C SER A 355 -8.01 11.30 -29.85
N ASN A 356 -7.72 11.88 -28.71
CA ASN A 356 -8.07 11.36 -27.38
C ASN A 356 -7.36 10.04 -26.99
N VAL A 357 -6.06 10.03 -26.88
CA VAL A 357 -5.31 8.89 -26.32
C VAL A 357 -5.45 8.87 -24.81
N ASP A 358 -6.31 7.99 -24.29
CA ASP A 358 -6.36 7.68 -22.87
C ASP A 358 -5.52 6.43 -22.58
N LEU A 359 -4.35 6.63 -21.99
CA LEU A 359 -3.42 5.55 -21.64
C LEU A 359 -4.02 4.53 -20.69
N GLY A 360 -4.87 4.98 -19.76
CA GLY A 360 -5.57 4.10 -18.83
C GLY A 360 -6.47 3.09 -19.53
N GLU A 361 -6.99 3.45 -20.70
CA GLU A 361 -7.85 2.60 -21.54
C GLU A 361 -7.09 1.80 -22.60
N CYS A 362 -6.02 2.39 -23.17
CA CYS A 362 -5.29 1.81 -24.30
C CYS A 362 -4.24 0.79 -23.90
N VAL A 363 -3.72 0.86 -22.67
CA VAL A 363 -2.73 -0.06 -22.13
C VAL A 363 -3.41 -1.10 -21.24
N SER A 364 -3.01 -2.36 -21.41
CA SER A 364 -3.51 -3.46 -20.57
C SER A 364 -2.43 -4.51 -20.27
N TYR A 365 -2.62 -5.21 -19.15
CA TYR A 365 -1.85 -6.39 -18.77
C TYR A 365 -2.81 -7.53 -18.44
N ASN A 366 -2.66 -8.68 -19.09
CA ASN A 366 -3.56 -9.83 -18.94
C ASN A 366 -5.06 -9.47 -19.08
N GLY A 367 -5.38 -8.53 -19.97
CA GLY A 367 -6.75 -8.06 -20.19
C GLY A 367 -7.25 -7.01 -19.19
N THR A 368 -6.50 -6.72 -18.12
CA THR A 368 -6.83 -5.66 -17.17
C THR A 368 -6.25 -4.34 -17.65
N LYS A 369 -7.08 -3.30 -17.77
CA LYS A 369 -6.65 -1.98 -18.23
C LYS A 369 -5.80 -1.25 -17.20
N LEU A 370 -4.84 -0.43 -17.67
CA LEU A 370 -3.89 0.30 -16.84
C LEU A 370 -4.56 1.15 -15.75
N LYS A 371 -5.70 1.74 -16.02
CA LYS A 371 -6.47 2.52 -15.03
C LYS A 371 -7.00 1.67 -13.86
N ASN A 372 -7.12 0.36 -14.03
CA ASN A 372 -7.65 -0.59 -13.05
C ASN A 372 -6.52 -1.43 -12.39
N LEU A 373 -5.29 -1.31 -12.87
CA LEU A 373 -4.09 -1.83 -12.23
C LEU A 373 -3.61 -0.86 -11.15
#